data_a3a4b1e8ed36039ddf653d7305250e33
#
_entry.id   a3a4b1e8ed36039ddf653d7305250e33
#
_cell.length_a   1.000
_cell.length_b   1.000
_cell.length_c   1.000
_cell.angle_alpha   90.00
_cell.angle_beta   90.00
_cell.angle_gamma   90.00
#
_symmetry.space_group_name_H-M   'P 1'
#
loop_
_entity.id
_entity.type
_entity.pdbx_description
1 polymer ?
#
loop_
_entity_poly.entity_id
_entity_poly.type
_entity_poly.pdbx_seq_one_letter_code
_entity_poly.pdbx_strand_id
1 'polypeptide(L)'
;MKTDFEEKVIHGSFLFPFQYFHSHQNSTVKILVPCHWHENTEILFIENGPLQIIIDGISFTGNTGDIFFFNPERFHQINGTKLDNSYYSFVFSMSMLDFQTEDYTQAALIRPLCRERWFPSRVSSETPGYPELLQIMHTLRDLSVNRPAAFQLLIKAELYRLIAILEQHGLFLLESSQISRSHSQTALRLKEVLQYVAEHYQENITLEQAASVMHMTPKYFSNYFSSTFHISFVQYLNRYRIEKACLLLQTTDMPVMEAGFEAGYENFSYFIRRFKEFQGCTPSDYRKRLNHPEAWKAGL
;
A
#
# COMPACT_ATOMS: atom_id res chain seq x y z
N MET A 1 13.06 1.35 -13.16
CA MET A 1 13.12 2.23 -11.96
C MET A 1 11.76 2.15 -11.28
N LYS A 2 11.73 1.82 -10.00
CA LYS A 2 10.47 1.57 -9.28
C LYS A 2 9.87 2.89 -8.76
N THR A 3 8.57 3.02 -8.81
CA THR A 3 7.83 4.24 -8.40
C THR A 3 7.73 4.33 -6.87
N ASP A 4 7.67 5.53 -6.28
CA ASP A 4 7.66 5.72 -4.82
C ASP A 4 6.36 5.26 -4.10
N PHE A 5 5.33 4.89 -4.84
CA PHE A 5 4.17 4.17 -4.29
C PHE A 5 4.36 2.66 -4.26
N GLU A 6 5.42 2.16 -4.87
CA GLU A 6 5.83 0.79 -4.66
C GLU A 6 6.44 0.68 -3.27
N GLU A 7 5.82 -0.08 -2.41
CA GLU A 7 6.42 -0.42 -1.13
C GLU A 7 7.65 -1.29 -1.36
N LYS A 8 8.83 -0.74 -1.09
CA LYS A 8 10.13 -1.42 -1.27
C LYS A 8 10.53 -2.26 -0.05
N VAL A 9 9.61 -2.46 0.88
CA VAL A 9 9.86 -3.25 2.08
C VAL A 9 9.87 -4.73 1.69
N ILE A 10 10.92 -5.43 2.09
CA ILE A 10 10.97 -6.90 1.97
C ILE A 10 10.11 -7.46 3.11
N HIS A 11 8.95 -8.01 2.78
CA HIS A 11 8.06 -8.62 3.74
C HIS A 11 8.55 -10.02 4.11
N GLY A 12 8.91 -10.20 5.38
CA GLY A 12 9.45 -11.45 5.88
C GLY A 12 10.92 -11.65 5.55
N SER A 13 11.30 -12.88 5.20
CA SER A 13 12.66 -13.22 4.79
C SER A 13 12.66 -13.87 3.41
N PHE A 14 13.84 -13.95 2.77
CA PHE A 14 13.99 -14.64 1.49
C PHE A 14 13.46 -16.09 1.50
N LEU A 15 13.68 -16.82 2.61
CA LEU A 15 13.22 -18.21 2.76
C LEU A 15 11.78 -18.35 3.22
N PHE A 16 11.19 -17.29 3.79
CA PHE A 16 9.80 -17.25 4.24
C PHE A 16 9.24 -15.82 4.02
N PRO A 17 8.79 -15.51 2.82
CA PRO A 17 8.28 -14.18 2.44
C PRO A 17 6.84 -13.99 2.95
N PHE A 18 6.70 -13.89 4.27
CA PHE A 18 5.47 -13.68 5.00
C PHE A 18 5.71 -12.71 6.15
N GLN A 19 4.89 -11.69 6.28
CA GLN A 19 4.97 -10.69 7.35
C GLN A 19 3.58 -10.46 7.95
N TYR A 20 3.53 -10.43 9.27
CA TYR A 20 2.38 -10.02 10.06
C TYR A 20 2.55 -8.59 10.55
N PHE A 21 1.53 -7.80 10.40
CA PHE A 21 1.42 -6.45 10.95
C PHE A 21 0.20 -6.36 11.87
N HIS A 22 0.34 -5.63 12.96
CA HIS A 22 -0.77 -5.26 13.84
C HIS A 22 -0.71 -3.76 14.10
N SER A 23 -1.79 -3.07 13.82
CA SER A 23 -1.91 -1.63 14.01
C SER A 23 -3.05 -1.33 14.97
N HIS A 24 -2.73 -0.55 15.99
CA HIS A 24 -3.70 0.01 16.92
C HIS A 24 -3.46 1.52 17.00
N GLN A 25 -4.48 2.30 16.65
CA GLN A 25 -4.37 3.74 16.52
C GLN A 25 -5.28 4.44 17.53
N ASN A 26 -4.66 5.11 18.50
CA ASN A 26 -5.34 5.94 19.50
C ASN A 26 -5.31 7.45 19.15
N SER A 27 -5.10 7.79 17.89
CA SER A 27 -4.93 9.18 17.47
C SER A 27 -5.93 9.59 16.38
N THR A 28 -6.13 10.91 16.21
CA THR A 28 -6.96 11.52 15.16
C THR A 28 -6.34 11.45 13.76
N VAL A 29 -5.31 10.63 13.55
CA VAL A 29 -4.67 10.48 12.23
C VAL A 29 -5.66 9.86 11.27
N LYS A 30 -6.01 10.62 10.21
CA LYS A 30 -6.98 10.17 9.20
C LYS A 30 -6.41 9.10 8.26
N ILE A 31 -5.14 9.21 7.88
CA ILE A 31 -4.48 8.25 6.98
C ILE A 31 -3.60 7.35 7.83
N LEU A 32 -4.00 6.10 7.99
CA LEU A 32 -3.26 5.08 8.75
C LEU A 32 -2.18 4.45 7.87
N VAL A 33 -2.55 4.10 6.64
CA VAL A 33 -1.62 3.60 5.62
C VAL A 33 -1.81 4.48 4.38
N PRO A 34 -0.77 5.20 3.95
CA PRO A 34 -0.82 5.98 2.71
C PRO A 34 -1.08 5.09 1.49
N CYS A 35 -1.62 5.67 0.42
CA CYS A 35 -1.82 4.95 -0.83
C CYS A 35 -0.48 4.40 -1.34
N HIS A 36 -0.42 3.09 -1.55
CA HIS A 36 0.75 2.38 -2.06
C HIS A 36 0.33 1.11 -2.79
N TRP A 37 1.28 0.42 -3.38
CA TRP A 37 1.11 -0.91 -3.96
C TRP A 37 2.39 -1.74 -3.76
N HIS A 38 2.27 -3.06 -3.80
CA HIS A 38 3.38 -4.01 -3.73
C HIS A 38 3.08 -5.27 -4.56
N GLU A 39 4.10 -6.06 -4.86
CA GLU A 39 3.99 -7.31 -5.63
C GLU A 39 3.40 -8.49 -4.83
N ASN A 40 3.19 -8.29 -3.53
CA ASN A 40 2.69 -9.33 -2.63
C ASN A 40 1.16 -9.30 -2.54
N THR A 41 0.57 -10.40 -2.09
CA THR A 41 -0.82 -10.44 -1.63
C THR A 41 -0.88 -9.97 -0.19
N GLU A 42 -1.84 -9.11 0.16
CA GLU A 42 -2.12 -8.75 1.54
C GLU A 42 -3.54 -9.11 1.92
N ILE A 43 -3.71 -9.67 3.12
CA ILE A 43 -5.01 -9.95 3.73
C ILE A 43 -5.11 -9.13 5.01
N LEU A 44 -6.11 -8.25 5.09
CA LEU A 44 -6.36 -7.37 6.22
C LEU A 44 -7.64 -7.80 6.95
N PHE A 45 -7.58 -7.88 8.27
CA PHE A 45 -8.73 -8.11 9.15
C PHE A 45 -8.96 -6.91 10.05
N ILE A 46 -10.19 -6.41 10.10
CA ILE A 46 -10.58 -5.28 10.94
C ILE A 46 -11.04 -5.76 12.31
N GLU A 47 -10.23 -5.51 13.34
CA GLU A 47 -10.56 -5.84 14.73
C GLU A 47 -11.51 -4.81 15.35
N ASN A 48 -11.27 -3.52 15.10
CA ASN A 48 -12.09 -2.41 15.59
C ASN A 48 -12.25 -1.33 14.53
N GLY A 49 -13.34 -1.40 13.78
CA GLY A 49 -13.75 -0.46 12.76
C GLY A 49 -14.74 0.61 13.27
N PRO A 50 -15.35 1.40 12.36
CA PRO A 50 -15.14 1.29 10.94
C PRO A 50 -13.79 1.85 10.46
N LEU A 51 -13.29 1.34 9.32
CA LEU A 51 -12.19 1.89 8.55
C LEU A 51 -12.68 2.26 7.15
N GLN A 52 -12.08 3.25 6.53
CA GLN A 52 -12.25 3.49 5.10
C GLN A 52 -11.10 2.83 4.35
N ILE A 53 -11.42 1.84 3.55
CA ILE A 53 -10.47 1.11 2.70
C ILE A 53 -10.65 1.59 1.26
N ILE A 54 -9.57 1.96 0.60
CA ILE A 54 -9.59 2.37 -0.80
C ILE A 54 -8.75 1.38 -1.59
N ILE A 55 -9.34 0.80 -2.64
CA ILE A 55 -8.66 -0.14 -3.54
C ILE A 55 -8.87 0.36 -4.98
N ASP A 56 -7.78 0.68 -5.69
CA ASP A 56 -7.81 1.23 -7.05
C ASP A 56 -8.78 2.43 -7.21
N GLY A 57 -8.87 3.28 -6.18
CA GLY A 57 -9.76 4.45 -6.16
C GLY A 57 -11.20 4.16 -5.76
N ILE A 58 -11.57 2.89 -5.54
CA ILE A 58 -12.90 2.53 -5.01
C ILE A 58 -12.85 2.54 -3.49
N SER A 59 -13.78 3.29 -2.88
CA SER A 59 -13.88 3.39 -1.43
C SER A 59 -14.87 2.38 -0.85
N PHE A 60 -14.42 1.66 0.17
CA PHE A 60 -15.21 0.71 0.96
C PHE A 60 -15.27 1.18 2.41
N THR A 61 -16.43 1.05 3.05
CA THR A 61 -16.52 1.11 4.51
C THR A 61 -16.30 -0.29 5.05
N GLY A 62 -15.17 -0.51 5.73
CA GLY A 62 -14.84 -1.77 6.39
C GLY A 62 -15.29 -1.74 7.84
N ASN A 63 -16.15 -2.66 8.23
CA ASN A 63 -16.63 -2.79 9.60
C ASN A 63 -15.80 -3.79 10.39
N THR A 64 -15.94 -3.78 11.71
CA THR A 64 -15.37 -4.80 12.57
C THR A 64 -15.78 -6.21 12.09
N GLY A 65 -14.79 -7.09 11.92
CA GLY A 65 -14.97 -8.45 11.40
C GLY A 65 -14.78 -8.57 9.89
N ASP A 66 -14.77 -7.50 9.13
CA ASP A 66 -14.52 -7.57 7.69
C ASP A 66 -13.09 -8.01 7.38
N ILE A 67 -12.95 -8.80 6.32
CA ILE A 67 -11.67 -9.23 5.74
C ILE A 67 -11.53 -8.56 4.37
N PHE A 68 -10.41 -7.90 4.14
CA PHE A 68 -10.06 -7.30 2.84
C PHE A 68 -8.87 -8.02 2.24
N PHE A 69 -8.88 -8.16 0.91
CA PHE A 69 -7.76 -8.71 0.15
C PHE A 69 -7.23 -7.65 -0.80
N PHE A 70 -5.96 -7.36 -0.67
CA PHE A 70 -5.22 -6.53 -1.63
C PHE A 70 -4.43 -7.47 -2.52
N ASN A 71 -4.90 -7.58 -3.76
CA ASN A 71 -4.23 -8.39 -4.78
C ASN A 71 -2.89 -7.73 -5.18
N PRO A 72 -1.91 -8.50 -5.67
CA PRO A 72 -0.64 -7.94 -6.13
C PRO A 72 -0.83 -6.77 -7.09
N GLU A 73 0.03 -5.78 -6.95
CA GLU A 73 0.07 -4.59 -7.79
C GLU A 73 -1.19 -3.68 -7.77
N ARG A 74 -2.09 -3.87 -6.80
CA ARG A 74 -3.27 -3.00 -6.63
C ARG A 74 -2.96 -1.87 -5.65
N PHE A 75 -3.32 -0.64 -6.05
CA PHE A 75 -3.24 0.51 -5.15
C PHE A 75 -4.22 0.36 -4.01
N HIS A 76 -3.74 0.53 -2.80
CA HIS A 76 -4.60 0.51 -1.63
C HIS A 76 -4.17 1.53 -0.57
N GLN A 77 -5.15 1.96 0.23
CA GLN A 77 -4.99 2.94 1.30
C GLN A 77 -5.95 2.60 2.43
N ILE A 78 -5.51 2.82 3.66
CA ILE A 78 -6.31 2.61 4.85
C ILE A 78 -6.44 3.94 5.60
N ASN A 79 -7.68 4.38 5.82
CA ASN A 79 -7.99 5.58 6.58
C ASN A 79 -8.73 5.24 7.86
N GLY A 80 -8.33 5.86 8.96
CA GLY A 80 -9.07 5.84 10.21
C GLY A 80 -10.31 6.73 10.14
N THR A 81 -11.39 6.28 10.75
CA THR A 81 -12.66 7.05 10.82
C THR A 81 -13.01 7.50 12.23
N LYS A 82 -12.36 6.92 13.24
CA LYS A 82 -12.54 7.26 14.66
C LYS A 82 -11.21 7.18 15.42
N LEU A 83 -11.23 7.53 16.72
CA LEU A 83 -10.04 7.59 17.56
C LEU A 83 -9.43 6.22 17.89
N ASP A 84 -10.22 5.16 17.91
CA ASP A 84 -9.81 3.83 18.35
C ASP A 84 -10.07 2.82 17.22
N ASN A 85 -9.16 2.76 16.26
CA ASN A 85 -9.20 1.80 15.18
C ASN A 85 -8.09 0.75 15.36
N SER A 86 -8.40 -0.52 15.13
CA SER A 86 -7.38 -1.57 15.08
C SER A 86 -7.65 -2.56 13.96
N TYR A 87 -6.57 -3.03 13.37
CA TYR A 87 -6.57 -4.07 12.34
C TYR A 87 -5.24 -4.83 12.38
N TYR A 88 -5.24 -6.01 11.79
CA TYR A 88 -4.00 -6.70 11.49
C TYR A 88 -4.00 -7.16 10.03
N SER A 89 -2.80 -7.31 9.47
CA SER A 89 -2.64 -7.80 8.11
C SER A 89 -1.52 -8.83 7.99
N PHE A 90 -1.65 -9.63 6.93
CA PHE A 90 -0.68 -10.63 6.51
C PHE A 90 -0.25 -10.30 5.09
N VAL A 91 1.01 -9.97 4.90
CA VAL A 91 1.60 -9.69 3.58
C VAL A 91 2.49 -10.86 3.21
N PHE A 92 2.26 -11.46 2.03
CA PHE A 92 3.02 -12.62 1.60
C PHE A 92 3.14 -12.73 0.09
N SER A 93 4.24 -13.34 -0.36
CA SER A 93 4.41 -13.67 -1.77
C SER A 93 3.64 -14.94 -2.12
N MET A 94 2.86 -14.89 -3.20
CA MET A 94 2.18 -16.08 -3.72
C MET A 94 3.16 -17.21 -4.08
N SER A 95 4.40 -16.86 -4.44
CA SER A 95 5.45 -17.87 -4.75
C SER A 95 5.77 -18.82 -3.59
N MET A 96 5.48 -18.42 -2.33
CA MET A 96 5.67 -19.32 -1.18
C MET A 96 4.69 -20.50 -1.16
N LEU A 97 3.62 -20.42 -1.93
CA LEU A 97 2.58 -21.44 -2.06
C LEU A 97 2.79 -22.33 -3.31
N ASP A 98 3.78 -22.04 -4.13
CA ASP A 98 4.10 -22.88 -5.28
C ASP A 98 4.62 -24.26 -4.86
N PHE A 99 4.17 -25.28 -5.57
CA PHE A 99 4.69 -26.65 -5.43
C PHE A 99 5.93 -26.81 -6.30
N GLN A 100 6.89 -27.61 -5.86
CA GLN A 100 8.10 -27.92 -6.65
C GLN A 100 7.78 -28.74 -7.90
N THR A 101 6.77 -29.58 -7.82
CA THR A 101 6.31 -30.43 -8.93
C THR A 101 4.93 -29.96 -9.37
N GLU A 102 4.73 -29.85 -10.67
CA GLU A 102 3.43 -29.50 -11.23
C GLU A 102 2.46 -30.68 -11.09
N ASP A 103 1.41 -30.46 -10.33
CA ASP A 103 0.25 -31.34 -10.20
C ASP A 103 -1.04 -30.60 -10.54
N TYR A 104 -2.18 -31.27 -10.42
CA TYR A 104 -3.49 -30.65 -10.66
C TYR A 104 -3.70 -29.40 -9.76
N THR A 105 -3.31 -29.47 -8.50
CA THR A 105 -3.50 -28.37 -7.55
C THR A 105 -2.69 -27.14 -7.99
N GLN A 106 -1.42 -27.34 -8.34
CA GLN A 106 -0.57 -26.26 -8.85
C GLN A 106 -1.11 -25.67 -10.14
N ALA A 107 -1.47 -26.52 -11.11
CA ALA A 107 -1.89 -26.07 -12.44
C ALA A 107 -3.27 -25.39 -12.43
N ALA A 108 -4.24 -25.97 -11.72
CA ALA A 108 -5.64 -25.54 -11.77
C ALA A 108 -6.05 -24.55 -10.66
N LEU A 109 -5.40 -24.57 -9.50
CA LEU A 109 -5.82 -23.78 -8.35
C LEU A 109 -4.82 -22.69 -7.97
N ILE A 110 -3.51 -22.99 -7.90
CA ILE A 110 -2.52 -22.02 -7.38
C ILE A 110 -2.00 -21.10 -8.50
N ARG A 111 -1.55 -21.65 -9.63
CA ARG A 111 -0.97 -20.87 -10.74
C ARG A 111 -1.91 -19.80 -11.32
N PRO A 112 -3.23 -20.02 -11.46
CA PRO A 112 -4.15 -18.99 -11.96
C PRO A 112 -4.36 -17.81 -10.99
N LEU A 113 -4.05 -17.99 -9.69
CA LEU A 113 -4.25 -16.92 -8.71
C LEU A 113 -3.33 -15.73 -9.00
N CYS A 114 -3.91 -14.54 -8.90
CA CYS A 114 -3.24 -13.27 -9.18
C CYS A 114 -2.75 -13.11 -10.65
N ARG A 115 -3.26 -13.93 -11.56
CA ARG A 115 -3.02 -13.83 -13.01
C ARG A 115 -4.34 -13.78 -13.79
N GLU A 116 -5.16 -14.80 -13.61
CA GLU A 116 -6.46 -14.98 -14.28
C GLU A 116 -7.62 -14.94 -13.28
N ARG A 117 -7.33 -15.22 -12.02
CA ARG A 117 -8.27 -15.26 -10.89
C ARG A 117 -7.74 -14.42 -9.74
N TRP A 118 -8.60 -13.60 -9.17
CA TRP A 118 -8.24 -12.63 -8.14
C TRP A 118 -9.00 -12.90 -6.86
N PHE A 119 -8.37 -12.63 -5.71
CA PHE A 119 -9.06 -12.63 -4.43
C PHE A 119 -10.17 -11.58 -4.43
N PRO A 120 -11.31 -11.85 -3.73
CA PRO A 120 -12.36 -10.85 -3.56
C PRO A 120 -11.83 -9.62 -2.81
N SER A 121 -12.31 -8.43 -3.16
CA SER A 121 -11.84 -7.21 -2.45
C SER A 121 -12.28 -7.21 -0.99
N ARG A 122 -13.46 -7.75 -0.66
CA ARG A 122 -14.01 -7.79 0.69
C ARG A 122 -14.80 -9.07 0.93
N VAL A 123 -14.65 -9.59 2.15
CA VAL A 123 -15.47 -10.67 2.74
C VAL A 123 -16.05 -10.15 4.05
N SER A 124 -17.35 -10.31 4.25
CA SER A 124 -18.10 -9.90 5.45
C SER A 124 -18.86 -11.07 6.06
N SER A 125 -19.51 -10.86 7.19
CA SER A 125 -20.33 -11.86 7.88
C SER A 125 -21.45 -12.45 7.02
N GLU A 126 -21.85 -11.79 5.96
CA GLU A 126 -22.87 -12.24 5.00
C GLU A 126 -22.29 -13.12 3.88
N THR A 127 -20.97 -13.20 3.77
CA THR A 127 -20.31 -13.96 2.70
C THR A 127 -20.33 -15.46 3.03
N PRO A 128 -20.69 -16.34 2.07
CA PRO A 128 -20.60 -17.79 2.28
C PRO A 128 -19.18 -18.21 2.69
N GLY A 129 -19.04 -19.11 3.70
CA GLY A 129 -17.75 -19.55 4.21
C GLY A 129 -17.07 -18.57 5.19
N TYR A 130 -17.74 -17.46 5.54
CA TYR A 130 -17.17 -16.46 6.46
C TYR A 130 -16.72 -17.05 7.83
N PRO A 131 -17.48 -17.92 8.53
CA PRO A 131 -17.04 -18.45 9.82
C PRO A 131 -15.70 -19.17 9.74
N GLU A 132 -15.46 -19.94 8.67
CA GLU A 132 -14.22 -20.66 8.43
C GLU A 132 -13.08 -19.70 8.10
N LEU A 133 -13.34 -18.68 7.26
CA LEU A 133 -12.37 -17.64 6.94
C LEU A 133 -11.99 -16.82 8.16
N LEU A 134 -12.95 -16.47 9.02
CA LEU A 134 -12.71 -15.80 10.30
C LEU A 134 -11.80 -16.62 11.21
N GLN A 135 -12.06 -17.92 11.33
CA GLN A 135 -11.21 -18.82 12.10
C GLN A 135 -9.79 -18.85 11.59
N ILE A 136 -9.60 -18.87 10.26
CA ILE A 136 -8.27 -18.81 9.64
C ILE A 136 -7.56 -17.50 10.00
N MET A 137 -8.24 -16.34 9.95
CA MET A 137 -7.65 -15.06 10.34
C MET A 137 -7.10 -15.10 11.77
N HIS A 138 -7.89 -15.63 12.71
CA HIS A 138 -7.45 -15.76 14.10
C HIS A 138 -6.29 -16.75 14.25
N THR A 139 -6.34 -17.90 13.57
CA THR A 139 -5.26 -18.89 13.60
C THR A 139 -3.96 -18.32 13.03
N LEU A 140 -4.00 -17.65 11.88
CA LEU A 140 -2.84 -17.00 11.28
C LEU A 140 -2.21 -15.94 12.21
N ARG A 141 -3.05 -15.13 12.88
CA ARG A 141 -2.59 -14.16 13.90
C ARG A 141 -1.86 -14.88 15.03
N ASP A 142 -2.49 -15.89 15.61
CA ASP A 142 -1.95 -16.60 16.77
C ASP A 142 -0.63 -17.33 16.42
N LEU A 143 -0.53 -17.94 15.25
CA LEU A 143 0.70 -18.52 14.71
C LEU A 143 1.80 -17.47 14.50
N SER A 144 1.41 -16.28 14.01
CA SER A 144 2.36 -15.19 13.74
C SER A 144 2.93 -14.58 15.01
N VAL A 145 2.12 -14.49 16.07
CA VAL A 145 2.51 -13.93 17.38
C VAL A 145 3.31 -14.96 18.20
N ASN A 146 2.79 -16.17 18.37
CA ASN A 146 3.33 -17.17 19.28
C ASN A 146 4.48 -17.99 18.67
N ARG A 147 4.55 -18.10 17.35
CA ARG A 147 5.58 -18.82 16.59
C ARG A 147 5.95 -20.19 17.16
N PRO A 148 4.97 -21.11 17.32
CA PRO A 148 5.27 -22.46 17.80
C PRO A 148 6.21 -23.20 16.83
N ALA A 149 6.72 -24.38 17.24
CA ALA A 149 7.49 -25.22 16.34
C ALA A 149 6.74 -25.45 15.03
N ALA A 150 7.45 -25.36 13.88
CA ALA A 150 6.91 -25.50 12.52
C ALA A 150 5.82 -24.45 12.14
N PHE A 151 5.78 -23.28 12.78
CA PHE A 151 4.77 -22.25 12.50
C PHE A 151 4.72 -21.85 11.00
N GLN A 152 5.85 -21.87 10.29
CA GLN A 152 5.89 -21.59 8.85
C GLN A 152 5.06 -22.60 8.05
N LEU A 153 5.14 -23.89 8.42
CA LEU A 153 4.33 -24.94 7.79
C LEU A 153 2.85 -24.78 8.12
N LEU A 154 2.53 -24.45 9.37
CA LEU A 154 1.17 -24.20 9.81
C LEU A 154 0.56 -22.98 9.11
N ILE A 155 1.31 -21.89 8.95
CA ILE A 155 0.87 -20.70 8.17
C ILE A 155 0.55 -21.09 6.73
N LYS A 156 1.42 -21.86 6.06
CA LYS A 156 1.14 -22.34 4.69
C LYS A 156 -0.12 -23.18 4.63
N ALA A 157 -0.31 -24.08 5.60
CA ALA A 157 -1.51 -24.92 5.67
C ALA A 157 -2.78 -24.10 5.79
N GLU A 158 -2.81 -23.04 6.62
CA GLU A 158 -3.95 -22.13 6.72
C GLU A 158 -4.17 -21.30 5.46
N LEU A 159 -3.12 -20.87 4.76
CA LEU A 159 -3.26 -20.16 3.48
C LEU A 159 -3.82 -21.08 2.38
N TYR A 160 -3.41 -22.36 2.31
CA TYR A 160 -4.03 -23.32 1.40
C TYR A 160 -5.50 -23.59 1.77
N ARG A 161 -5.81 -23.69 3.07
CA ARG A 161 -7.19 -23.86 3.55
C ARG A 161 -8.05 -22.64 3.16
N LEU A 162 -7.52 -21.41 3.30
CA LEU A 162 -8.19 -20.20 2.88
C LEU A 162 -8.52 -20.24 1.38
N ILE A 163 -7.55 -20.60 0.53
CA ILE A 163 -7.74 -20.72 -0.91
C ILE A 163 -8.81 -21.77 -1.21
N ALA A 164 -8.78 -22.92 -0.54
CA ALA A 164 -9.76 -23.99 -0.75
C ALA A 164 -11.20 -23.54 -0.39
N ILE A 165 -11.38 -22.80 0.71
CA ILE A 165 -12.68 -22.26 1.11
C ILE A 165 -13.19 -21.23 0.10
N LEU A 166 -12.34 -20.30 -0.33
CA LEU A 166 -12.70 -19.33 -1.36
C LEU A 166 -13.11 -20.02 -2.67
N GLU A 167 -12.41 -21.10 -3.06
CA GLU A 167 -12.76 -21.91 -4.22
C GLU A 167 -14.11 -22.62 -4.07
N GLN A 168 -14.33 -23.30 -2.95
CA GLN A 168 -15.57 -24.03 -2.65
C GLN A 168 -16.82 -23.16 -2.72
N HIS A 169 -16.68 -21.88 -2.35
CA HIS A 169 -17.77 -20.91 -2.37
C HIS A 169 -17.81 -20.04 -3.65
N GLY A 170 -16.90 -20.27 -4.61
CA GLY A 170 -16.85 -19.53 -5.87
C GLY A 170 -16.57 -18.04 -5.68
N LEU A 171 -15.76 -17.67 -4.69
CA LEU A 171 -15.51 -16.28 -4.30
C LEU A 171 -14.41 -15.60 -5.10
N PHE A 172 -13.63 -16.33 -5.89
CA PHE A 172 -12.61 -15.73 -6.75
C PHE A 172 -13.22 -14.92 -7.89
N LEU A 173 -12.66 -13.75 -8.15
CA LEU A 173 -13.04 -12.89 -9.26
C LEU A 173 -12.32 -13.34 -10.53
N LEU A 174 -13.03 -13.44 -11.64
CA LEU A 174 -12.45 -13.73 -12.95
C LEU A 174 -12.12 -12.43 -13.69
N GLU A 175 -11.06 -12.43 -14.48
CA GLU A 175 -10.63 -11.27 -15.28
C GLU A 175 -11.69 -10.83 -16.32
N SER A 176 -12.62 -11.70 -16.66
CA SER A 176 -13.68 -11.44 -17.67
C SER A 176 -14.79 -10.49 -17.20
N SER A 177 -14.86 -10.10 -15.93
CA SER A 177 -15.83 -9.09 -15.48
C SER A 177 -15.44 -7.73 -16.07
N GLN A 178 -16.38 -7.04 -16.73
CA GLN A 178 -16.14 -5.69 -17.31
C GLN A 178 -15.63 -4.69 -16.25
N ILE A 179 -16.01 -4.89 -15.00
CA ILE A 179 -15.55 -4.11 -13.83
C ILE A 179 -14.05 -4.32 -13.62
N SER A 180 -13.55 -5.56 -13.70
CA SER A 180 -12.13 -5.87 -13.54
C SER A 180 -11.26 -5.23 -14.65
N ARG A 181 -11.72 -5.25 -15.91
CA ARG A 181 -10.96 -4.69 -17.05
C ARG A 181 -10.85 -3.16 -17.00
N SER A 182 -11.93 -2.45 -16.68
CA SER A 182 -11.89 -0.99 -16.60
C SER A 182 -11.03 -0.50 -15.43
N HIS A 183 -11.11 -1.17 -14.27
CA HIS A 183 -10.28 -0.86 -13.11
C HIS A 183 -8.81 -1.21 -13.34
N SER A 184 -8.53 -2.35 -13.96
CA SER A 184 -7.17 -2.75 -14.33
C SER A 184 -6.52 -1.74 -15.28
N GLN A 185 -7.23 -1.28 -16.33
CA GLN A 185 -6.70 -0.25 -17.24
C GLN A 185 -6.48 1.09 -16.54
N THR A 186 -7.37 1.48 -15.64
CA THR A 186 -7.24 2.74 -14.92
C THR A 186 -6.11 2.69 -13.90
N ALA A 187 -5.93 1.56 -13.21
CA ALA A 187 -4.81 1.34 -12.31
C ALA A 187 -3.46 1.34 -13.06
N LEU A 188 -3.40 0.71 -14.26
CA LEU A 188 -2.21 0.76 -15.12
C LEU A 188 -1.87 2.18 -15.54
N ARG A 189 -2.83 2.96 -16.03
CA ARG A 189 -2.63 4.36 -16.38
C ARG A 189 -2.19 5.22 -15.19
N LEU A 190 -2.72 4.92 -14.02
CA LEU A 190 -2.30 5.59 -12.79
C LEU A 190 -0.83 5.29 -12.47
N LYS A 191 -0.38 4.04 -12.61
CA LYS A 191 1.04 3.67 -12.50
C LYS A 191 1.89 4.43 -13.51
N GLU A 192 1.44 4.60 -14.76
CA GLU A 192 2.13 5.39 -15.78
C GLU A 192 2.33 6.85 -15.35
N VAL A 193 1.31 7.50 -14.77
CA VAL A 193 1.45 8.87 -14.21
C VAL A 193 2.44 8.93 -13.07
N LEU A 194 2.38 7.95 -12.15
CA LEU A 194 3.30 7.93 -11.01
C LEU A 194 4.74 7.68 -11.47
N GLN A 195 4.92 6.81 -12.46
CA GLN A 195 6.23 6.60 -13.10
C GLN A 195 6.70 7.87 -13.82
N TYR A 196 5.82 8.54 -14.55
CA TYR A 196 6.14 9.83 -15.19
C TYR A 196 6.61 10.87 -14.17
N VAL A 197 5.94 10.97 -13.02
CA VAL A 197 6.40 11.84 -11.93
C VAL A 197 7.77 11.39 -11.41
N ALA A 198 7.99 10.09 -11.22
CA ALA A 198 9.27 9.57 -10.74
C ALA A 198 10.46 9.86 -11.68
N GLU A 199 10.19 9.90 -12.97
CA GLU A 199 11.20 10.18 -14.01
C GLU A 199 11.44 11.67 -14.23
N HIS A 200 10.41 12.52 -14.00
CA HIS A 200 10.42 13.94 -14.38
C HIS A 200 10.22 14.90 -13.20
N TYR A 201 10.22 14.43 -11.92
CA TYR A 201 9.89 15.29 -10.77
C TYR A 201 10.76 16.55 -10.64
N GLN A 202 11.96 16.55 -11.19
CA GLN A 202 12.86 17.70 -11.19
C GLN A 202 12.41 18.78 -12.17
N GLU A 203 11.61 18.41 -13.18
CA GLU A 203 11.09 19.31 -14.20
C GLU A 203 9.79 19.98 -13.76
N ASN A 204 9.36 21.02 -14.45
CA ASN A 204 8.07 21.67 -14.19
C ASN A 204 6.92 20.83 -14.77
N ILE A 205 6.42 19.86 -14.01
CA ILE A 205 5.28 19.02 -14.43
C ILE A 205 3.98 19.79 -14.24
N THR A 206 3.28 20.04 -15.35
CA THR A 206 1.94 20.65 -15.32
C THR A 206 0.83 19.63 -15.16
N LEU A 207 -0.36 20.10 -14.74
CA LEU A 207 -1.54 19.25 -14.64
C LEU A 207 -1.94 18.68 -16.01
N GLU A 208 -1.76 19.46 -17.08
CA GLU A 208 -2.04 19.09 -18.47
C GLU A 208 -1.14 17.94 -18.93
N GLN A 209 0.15 18.00 -18.61
CA GLN A 209 1.10 16.93 -18.93
C GLN A 209 0.73 15.63 -18.21
N ALA A 210 0.47 15.69 -16.90
CA ALA A 210 0.07 14.52 -16.14
C ALA A 210 -1.27 13.93 -16.63
N ALA A 211 -2.24 14.79 -16.97
CA ALA A 211 -3.51 14.34 -17.53
C ALA A 211 -3.36 13.67 -18.90
N SER A 212 -2.41 14.17 -19.73
CA SER A 212 -2.12 13.60 -21.04
C SER A 212 -1.58 12.18 -20.95
N VAL A 213 -0.76 11.86 -19.94
CA VAL A 213 -0.27 10.50 -19.69
C VAL A 213 -1.42 9.53 -19.48
N MET A 214 -2.48 9.94 -18.78
CA MET A 214 -3.70 9.14 -18.59
C MET A 214 -4.70 9.21 -19.74
N HIS A 215 -4.42 9.96 -20.82
CA HIS A 215 -5.37 10.26 -21.90
C HIS A 215 -6.69 10.87 -21.37
N MET A 216 -6.58 11.76 -20.37
CA MET A 216 -7.70 12.43 -19.72
C MET A 216 -7.65 13.94 -19.92
N THR A 217 -8.81 14.61 -19.82
CA THR A 217 -8.81 16.08 -19.69
C THR A 217 -8.26 16.47 -18.32
N PRO A 218 -7.59 17.65 -18.16
CA PRO A 218 -7.04 18.09 -16.89
C PRO A 218 -8.07 18.11 -15.75
N LYS A 219 -9.30 18.55 -16.03
CA LYS A 219 -10.40 18.58 -15.06
C LYS A 219 -10.78 17.17 -14.58
N TYR A 220 -10.92 16.21 -15.50
CA TYR A 220 -11.28 14.85 -15.16
C TYR A 220 -10.14 14.17 -14.38
N PHE A 221 -8.90 14.34 -14.85
CA PHE A 221 -7.70 13.85 -14.16
C PHE A 221 -7.59 14.41 -12.73
N SER A 222 -7.75 15.72 -12.54
CA SER A 222 -7.70 16.34 -11.21
C SER A 222 -8.72 15.76 -10.25
N ASN A 223 -9.96 15.57 -10.70
CA ASN A 223 -11.02 14.97 -9.90
C ASN A 223 -10.73 13.50 -9.60
N TYR A 224 -10.33 12.73 -10.61
CA TYR A 224 -9.99 11.32 -10.49
C TYR A 224 -8.80 11.12 -9.53
N PHE A 225 -7.71 11.87 -9.73
CA PHE A 225 -6.52 11.81 -8.88
C PHE A 225 -6.86 12.15 -7.42
N SER A 226 -7.62 13.23 -7.21
CA SER A 226 -8.04 13.65 -5.86
C SER A 226 -9.01 12.67 -5.19
N SER A 227 -9.89 12.01 -5.94
CA SER A 227 -10.77 10.97 -5.39
C SER A 227 -10.01 9.70 -5.03
N THR A 228 -8.96 9.36 -5.79
CA THR A 228 -8.14 8.16 -5.57
C THR A 228 -7.15 8.34 -4.41
N PHE A 229 -6.44 9.47 -4.37
CA PHE A 229 -5.37 9.69 -3.40
C PHE A 229 -5.77 10.60 -2.23
N HIS A 230 -6.96 11.19 -2.24
CA HIS A 230 -7.44 12.20 -1.27
C HIS A 230 -6.52 13.42 -1.11
N ILE A 231 -5.66 13.64 -2.09
CA ILE A 231 -4.80 14.82 -2.22
C ILE A 231 -4.81 15.27 -3.68
N SER A 232 -4.56 16.56 -3.94
CA SER A 232 -4.39 17.03 -5.31
C SER A 232 -3.09 16.53 -5.93
N PHE A 233 -3.02 16.46 -7.27
CA PHE A 233 -1.79 16.11 -7.99
C PHE A 233 -0.61 17.01 -7.60
N VAL A 234 -0.84 18.32 -7.43
CA VAL A 234 0.20 19.26 -7.00
C VAL A 234 0.69 18.97 -5.59
N GLN A 235 -0.20 18.60 -4.67
CA GLN A 235 0.20 18.17 -3.32
C GLN A 235 1.03 16.89 -3.37
N TYR A 236 0.62 15.93 -4.20
CA TYR A 236 1.36 14.71 -4.44
C TYR A 236 2.78 14.98 -4.96
N LEU A 237 2.92 15.76 -6.05
CA LEU A 237 4.22 16.12 -6.63
C LEU A 237 5.13 16.81 -5.61
N ASN A 238 4.57 17.75 -4.81
CA ASN A 238 5.35 18.41 -3.75
C ASN A 238 5.79 17.41 -2.66
N ARG A 239 4.92 16.50 -2.24
CA ARG A 239 5.27 15.45 -1.27
C ARG A 239 6.42 14.60 -1.81
N TYR A 240 6.32 14.12 -3.03
CA TYR A 240 7.34 13.34 -3.71
C TYR A 240 8.70 14.07 -3.70
N ARG A 241 8.71 15.34 -4.10
CA ARG A 241 9.92 16.18 -4.10
C ARG A 241 10.50 16.34 -2.70
N ILE A 242 9.67 16.52 -1.68
CA ILE A 242 10.16 16.62 -0.28
C ILE A 242 10.78 15.29 0.17
N GLU A 243 10.22 14.15 -0.18
CA GLU A 243 10.80 12.83 0.12
C GLU A 243 12.17 12.65 -0.55
N LYS A 244 12.33 13.10 -1.80
CA LYS A 244 13.63 13.14 -2.49
C LYS A 244 14.63 14.08 -1.81
N ALA A 245 14.19 15.28 -1.41
CA ALA A 245 15.04 16.20 -0.65
C ALA A 245 15.47 15.59 0.69
N CYS A 246 14.58 14.91 1.41
CA CYS A 246 14.92 14.19 2.64
C CYS A 246 16.00 13.13 2.39
N LEU A 247 15.86 12.35 1.33
CA LEU A 247 16.84 11.33 0.95
C LEU A 247 18.21 11.96 0.66
N LEU A 248 18.26 13.05 -0.13
CA LEU A 248 19.52 13.78 -0.40
C LEU A 248 20.14 14.31 0.88
N LEU A 249 19.33 14.88 1.78
CA LEU A 249 19.79 15.39 3.07
C LEU A 249 20.32 14.28 4.00
N GLN A 250 19.85 13.04 3.86
CA GLN A 250 20.26 11.88 4.64
C GLN A 250 21.54 11.22 4.11
N THR A 251 21.66 11.16 2.77
CA THR A 251 22.68 10.34 2.11
C THR A 251 23.87 11.13 1.58
N THR A 252 23.80 12.47 1.62
CA THR A 252 24.84 13.36 1.10
C THR A 252 25.09 14.54 2.01
N ASP A 253 26.28 15.16 1.87
CA ASP A 253 26.64 16.43 2.54
C ASP A 253 26.22 17.67 1.71
N MET A 254 25.43 17.50 0.66
CA MET A 254 24.95 18.56 -0.22
C MET A 254 24.31 19.71 0.56
N PRO A 255 24.59 20.98 0.25
CA PRO A 255 23.93 22.12 0.88
C PRO A 255 22.41 22.04 0.78
N VAL A 256 21.70 22.50 1.81
CA VAL A 256 20.22 22.44 1.88
C VAL A 256 19.57 23.11 0.66
N MET A 257 20.13 24.20 0.19
CA MET A 257 19.63 24.91 -0.99
C MET A 257 19.77 24.07 -2.25
N GLU A 258 20.90 23.42 -2.43
CA GLU A 258 21.19 22.54 -3.57
C GLU A 258 20.28 21.29 -3.52
N ALA A 259 20.09 20.68 -2.35
CA ALA A 259 19.15 19.58 -2.18
C ALA A 259 17.71 19.96 -2.55
N GLY A 260 17.31 21.22 -2.33
CA GLY A 260 16.04 21.75 -2.76
C GLY A 260 15.93 21.86 -4.30
N PHE A 261 16.98 22.37 -4.95
CA PHE A 261 17.02 22.44 -6.42
C PHE A 261 17.06 21.07 -7.08
N GLU A 262 17.89 20.16 -6.57
CA GLU A 262 17.97 18.77 -7.04
C GLU A 262 16.65 18.00 -6.83
N ALA A 263 15.85 18.40 -5.84
CA ALA A 263 14.51 17.88 -5.65
C ALA A 263 13.44 18.53 -6.55
N GLY A 264 13.81 19.43 -7.47
CA GLY A 264 12.92 20.05 -8.46
C GLY A 264 12.23 21.33 -7.99
N TYR A 265 12.76 22.03 -6.98
CA TYR A 265 12.25 23.31 -6.55
C TYR A 265 13.06 24.47 -7.14
N GLU A 266 12.45 25.27 -8.01
CA GLU A 266 13.08 26.49 -8.55
C GLU A 266 13.15 27.63 -7.53
N ASN A 267 12.23 27.65 -6.54
CA ASN A 267 12.14 28.68 -5.51
C ASN A 267 12.44 28.11 -4.13
N PHE A 268 13.57 28.56 -3.56
CA PHE A 268 14.05 28.08 -2.26
C PHE A 268 13.11 28.41 -1.11
N SER A 269 12.48 29.59 -1.09
CA SER A 269 11.51 29.96 -0.04
C SER A 269 10.26 29.08 -0.10
N TYR A 270 9.82 28.74 -1.30
CA TYR A 270 8.71 27.80 -1.51
C TYR A 270 9.09 26.39 -1.01
N PHE A 271 10.30 25.92 -1.32
CA PHE A 271 10.85 24.67 -0.81
C PHE A 271 10.82 24.61 0.73
N ILE A 272 11.41 25.62 1.42
CA ILE A 272 11.44 25.66 2.89
C ILE A 272 10.03 25.55 3.48
N ARG A 273 9.07 26.30 2.91
CA ARG A 273 7.68 26.29 3.38
C ARG A 273 7.07 24.90 3.21
N ARG A 274 7.22 24.27 2.04
CA ARG A 274 6.69 22.92 1.77
C ARG A 274 7.37 21.87 2.64
N PHE A 275 8.68 21.95 2.80
CA PHE A 275 9.41 21.03 3.66
C PHE A 275 8.90 21.09 5.12
N LYS A 276 8.73 22.31 5.66
CA LYS A 276 8.20 22.49 7.01
C LYS A 276 6.76 21.98 7.16
N GLU A 277 5.94 22.16 6.13
CA GLU A 277 4.55 21.67 6.09
C GLU A 277 4.50 20.13 6.16
N PHE A 278 5.37 19.43 5.42
CA PHE A 278 5.37 17.97 5.33
C PHE A 278 6.17 17.29 6.44
N GLN A 279 7.30 17.88 6.88
CA GLN A 279 8.23 17.27 7.86
C GLN A 279 8.11 17.86 9.27
N GLY A 280 7.28 18.90 9.45
CA GLY A 280 7.11 19.57 10.75
C GLY A 280 8.33 20.41 11.21
N CYS A 281 9.42 20.45 10.44
CA CYS A 281 10.63 21.20 10.76
C CYS A 281 11.31 21.74 9.50
N THR A 282 12.28 22.66 9.65
CA THR A 282 13.06 23.16 8.51
C THR A 282 14.02 22.07 7.98
N PRO A 283 14.45 22.13 6.70
CA PRO A 283 15.44 21.19 6.16
C PRO A 283 16.76 21.21 6.95
N SER A 284 17.19 22.38 7.44
CA SER A 284 18.39 22.52 8.26
C SER A 284 18.24 21.83 9.60
N ASP A 285 17.08 21.96 10.26
CA ASP A 285 16.80 21.28 11.52
C ASP A 285 16.66 19.77 11.31
N TYR A 286 16.07 19.35 10.19
CA TYR A 286 16.00 17.96 9.77
C TYR A 286 17.39 17.34 9.68
N ARG A 287 18.34 17.96 8.98
CA ARG A 287 19.74 17.51 8.90
C ARG A 287 20.44 17.46 10.25
N LYS A 288 20.25 18.47 11.11
CA LYS A 288 20.80 18.47 12.47
C LYS A 288 20.31 17.27 13.28
N ARG A 289 19.03 16.91 13.16
CA ARG A 289 18.45 15.74 13.83
C ARG A 289 19.10 14.43 13.39
N LEU A 290 19.41 14.30 12.11
CA LEU A 290 20.09 13.11 11.57
C LEU A 290 21.50 12.96 12.12
N ASN A 291 22.23 14.07 12.25
CA ASN A 291 23.62 14.09 12.71
C ASN A 291 23.75 13.98 14.24
N HIS A 292 22.70 14.30 15.02
CA HIS A 292 22.71 14.28 16.49
C HIS A 292 21.41 13.67 17.05
N PRO A 293 21.14 12.38 16.84
CA PRO A 293 19.88 11.74 17.25
C PRO A 293 19.66 11.72 18.77
N GLU A 294 20.72 11.74 19.58
CA GLU A 294 20.67 11.72 21.06
C GLU A 294 20.25 13.08 21.67
N ALA A 295 20.64 14.19 21.04
CA ALA A 295 20.34 15.54 21.56
C ALA A 295 18.84 15.90 21.50
N TRP A 296 18.06 15.19 20.68
CA TRP A 296 16.63 15.44 20.51
C TRP A 296 15.74 14.68 21.51
N LYS A 297 16.19 13.51 22.00
CA LYS A 297 15.45 12.73 23.01
C LYS A 297 15.43 13.38 24.40
N ALA A 298 16.33 14.35 24.64
CA ALA A 298 16.45 15.02 25.91
C ALA A 298 15.56 16.29 26.04
N GLY A 299 14.78 16.65 25.04
CA GLY A 299 13.96 17.86 25.01
C GLY A 299 12.44 17.63 24.86
N LEU A 300 11.96 16.39 25.14
CA LEU A 300 10.53 16.06 25.23
C LEU A 300 10.15 15.74 26.67
#